data_5c28b0c3a7a290ff26d548606bb8cec6
#
_entry.id   5c28b0c3a7a290ff26d548606bb8cec6
#
_cell.length_a   1.000
_cell.length_b   1.000
_cell.length_c   1.000
_cell.angle_alpha   90.00
_cell.angle_beta   90.00
_cell.angle_gamma   90.00
#
_symmetry.space_group_name_H-M   'P 1'
#
loop_
_entity.id
_entity.type
_entity.pdbx_description
1 polymer ?
#
loop_
_entity_poly.entity_id
_entity_poly.type
_entity_poly.pdbx_seq_one_letter_code
_entity_poly.pdbx_strand_id
1 'polypeptide(L)'
;MKKSFKRIPMSELRIKLPKLRRQVQSGNLRIACTHYGEIAAFMLPLQDVDQEGEDISLTEFREQLTETWERLLGGTDCIYLTFHKRRVAAFVSTRFNLAKCLEWRNDR
;
A
#
# COMPACT_ATOMS: atom_id res chain seq x y z
N MET A 1 -18.60 8.63 -6.39
CA MET A 1 -17.50 9.45 -5.86
C MET A 1 -16.17 8.90 -6.33
N LYS A 2 -15.31 9.76 -6.82
CA LYS A 2 -14.00 9.33 -7.28
C LYS A 2 -13.08 9.03 -6.11
N LYS A 3 -12.25 8.01 -6.27
CA LYS A 3 -11.18 7.72 -5.34
C LYS A 3 -9.88 8.02 -6.05
N SER A 4 -9.05 8.81 -5.43
CA SER A 4 -7.80 9.22 -6.02
C SER A 4 -6.63 8.66 -5.24
N PHE A 5 -5.50 8.59 -5.91
CA PHE A 5 -4.24 8.20 -5.28
C PHE A 5 -3.50 9.44 -4.82
N LYS A 6 -2.89 9.33 -3.65
CA LYS A 6 -2.00 10.35 -3.18
C LYS A 6 -0.57 9.83 -3.31
N ARG A 7 0.29 10.62 -3.93
CA ARG A 7 1.70 10.23 -4.06
C ARG A 7 2.44 10.60 -2.80
N ILE A 8 3.09 9.62 -2.19
CA ILE A 8 3.84 9.82 -0.96
C ILE A 8 5.19 9.12 -1.11
N PRO A 9 6.29 9.85 -0.94
CA PRO A 9 7.62 9.22 -1.00
C PRO A 9 7.78 8.17 0.10
N MET A 10 8.53 7.14 -0.20
CA MET A 10 8.78 6.06 0.77
C MET A 10 9.31 6.60 2.10
N SER A 11 10.18 7.60 2.04
CA SER A 11 10.74 8.18 3.27
C SER A 11 9.68 8.82 4.14
N GLU A 12 8.67 9.46 3.52
CA GLU A 12 7.58 10.07 4.28
C GLU A 12 6.58 9.03 4.75
N LEU A 13 6.41 7.95 3.99
CA LEU A 13 5.48 6.91 4.36
C LEU A 13 5.80 6.37 5.75
N ARG A 14 7.08 6.15 6.02
CA ARG A 14 7.50 5.62 7.32
C ARG A 14 7.11 6.58 8.46
N ILE A 15 7.34 7.87 8.24
CA ILE A 15 7.11 8.87 9.28
C ILE A 15 5.63 9.07 9.54
N LYS A 16 4.82 9.08 8.49
CA LYS A 16 3.40 9.41 8.59
C LYS A 16 2.51 8.18 8.66
N LEU A 17 3.11 7.00 8.80
CA LEU A 17 2.37 5.75 8.69
C LEU A 17 1.15 5.64 9.62
N PRO A 18 1.22 6.01 10.90
CA PRO A 18 0.05 5.84 11.76
C PRO A 18 -1.18 6.59 11.25
N LYS A 19 -0.98 7.80 10.79
CA LYS A 19 -2.09 8.61 10.27
C LYS A 19 -2.56 8.08 8.92
N LEU A 20 -1.63 7.78 8.04
CA LEU A 20 -1.97 7.30 6.71
C LEU A 20 -2.67 5.95 6.76
N ARG A 21 -2.23 5.08 7.66
CA ARG A 21 -2.85 3.77 7.82
C ARG A 21 -4.33 3.88 8.13
N ARG A 22 -4.69 4.81 9.01
CA ARG A 22 -6.10 4.99 9.36
C ARG A 22 -6.92 5.41 8.16
N GLN A 23 -6.39 6.30 7.35
CA GLN A 23 -7.10 6.78 6.16
C GLN A 23 -7.23 5.69 5.11
N VAL A 24 -6.19 4.88 4.93
CA VAL A 24 -6.25 3.76 4.00
C VAL A 24 -7.21 2.70 4.50
N GLN A 25 -7.16 2.38 5.79
CA GLN A 25 -8.01 1.36 6.37
C GLN A 25 -9.50 1.72 6.22
N SER A 26 -9.83 2.99 6.35
CA SER A 26 -11.21 3.44 6.20
C SER A 26 -11.68 3.45 4.76
N GLY A 27 -10.77 3.28 3.80
CA GLY A 27 -11.12 3.31 2.39
C GLY A 27 -11.10 4.71 1.77
N ASN A 28 -10.72 5.71 2.55
CA ASN A 28 -10.72 7.09 2.07
C ASN A 28 -9.45 7.49 1.35
N LEU A 29 -8.42 6.67 1.42
CA LEU A 29 -7.12 7.03 0.85
C LEU A 29 -6.48 5.82 0.19
N ARG A 30 -5.89 6.05 -0.98
CA ARG A 30 -5.03 5.10 -1.67
C ARG A 30 -3.72 5.80 -1.94
N ILE A 31 -2.62 5.10 -1.68
CA ILE A 31 -1.30 5.72 -1.75
C ILE A 31 -0.50 5.10 -2.88
N ALA A 32 0.07 5.96 -3.72
CA ALA A 32 1.11 5.56 -4.65
C ALA A 32 2.44 5.94 -4.00
N CYS A 33 3.16 4.93 -3.54
CA CYS A 33 4.43 5.14 -2.86
C CYS A 33 5.51 5.41 -3.91
N THR A 34 6.25 6.49 -3.76
CA THR A 34 7.24 6.87 -4.76
C THR A 34 8.65 6.72 -4.22
N HIS A 35 9.59 6.52 -5.15
CA HIS A 35 11.01 6.43 -4.86
C HIS A 35 11.72 7.17 -6.00
N TYR A 36 12.43 8.22 -5.66
CA TYR A 36 13.06 9.10 -6.66
C TYR A 36 12.04 9.59 -7.69
N GLY A 37 10.84 9.93 -7.21
CA GLY A 37 9.82 10.51 -8.07
C GLY A 37 9.01 9.52 -8.89
N GLU A 38 9.37 8.23 -8.88
CA GLU A 38 8.64 7.22 -9.65
C GLU A 38 7.83 6.33 -8.72
N ILE A 39 6.69 5.85 -9.22
CA ILE A 39 5.84 4.97 -8.44
C ILE A 39 6.54 3.64 -8.25
N ALA A 40 6.72 3.26 -6.98
CA ALA A 40 7.45 2.06 -6.60
C ALA A 40 6.54 0.97 -6.05
N ALA A 41 5.43 1.35 -5.44
CA ALA A 41 4.48 0.40 -4.86
C ALA A 41 3.19 1.13 -4.56
N PHE A 42 2.16 0.38 -4.15
CA PHE A 42 0.89 0.99 -3.75
C PHE A 42 0.50 0.48 -2.37
N MET A 43 -0.13 1.36 -1.59
CA MET A 43 -0.77 0.95 -0.35
C MET A 43 -2.27 1.14 -0.53
N LEU A 44 -3.02 0.05 -0.40
CA LEU A 44 -4.43 0.02 -0.76
C LEU A 44 -5.28 -0.46 0.42
N PRO A 45 -6.54 0.00 0.49
CA PRO A 45 -7.47 -0.59 1.46
C PRO A 45 -7.77 -2.04 1.08
N LEU A 46 -8.16 -2.83 2.08
CA LEU A 46 -8.38 -4.25 1.88
C LEU A 46 -9.44 -4.55 0.82
N GLN A 47 -10.47 -3.71 0.74
CA GLN A 47 -11.56 -3.96 -0.22
C GLN A 47 -11.10 -3.86 -1.67
N ASP A 48 -9.93 -3.27 -1.91
CA ASP A 48 -9.40 -3.16 -3.26
C ASP A 48 -8.57 -4.36 -3.68
N VAL A 49 -8.27 -5.26 -2.76
CA VAL A 49 -7.31 -6.33 -3.01
C VAL A 49 -7.97 -7.68 -2.76
N ASP A 50 -7.94 -8.53 -3.77
CA ASP A 50 -8.53 -9.87 -3.68
C ASP A 50 -7.52 -10.87 -4.19
N GLN A 51 -6.47 -11.08 -3.42
CA GLN A 51 -5.47 -12.09 -3.75
C GLN A 51 -4.74 -12.49 -2.48
N GLU A 52 -4.06 -13.60 -2.56
CA GLU A 52 -3.30 -14.09 -1.42
C GLU A 52 -2.03 -13.30 -1.25
N GLY A 53 -1.55 -13.24 -0.03
CA GLY A 53 -0.33 -12.55 0.30
C GLY A 53 0.11 -12.87 1.70
N GLU A 54 1.34 -12.48 2.00
CA GLU A 54 1.91 -12.67 3.32
C GLU A 54 1.43 -11.58 4.26
N ASP A 55 1.45 -11.88 5.55
CA ASP A 55 1.11 -10.89 6.58
C ASP A 55 2.37 -10.41 7.26
N ILE A 56 2.49 -9.10 7.45
CA ILE A 56 3.51 -8.54 8.35
C ILE A 56 2.83 -7.47 9.21
N SER A 57 3.35 -7.25 10.40
CA SER A 57 2.80 -6.23 11.27
C SER A 57 3.18 -4.84 10.78
N LEU A 58 2.37 -3.83 11.15
CA LEU A 58 2.71 -2.45 10.84
C LEU A 58 4.04 -2.03 11.45
N THR A 59 4.35 -2.54 12.64
CA THR A 59 5.62 -2.23 13.28
C THR A 59 6.78 -2.76 12.45
N GLU A 60 6.68 -4.01 12.02
CA GLU A 60 7.72 -4.62 11.20
C GLU A 60 7.83 -3.90 9.86
N PHE A 61 6.69 -3.59 9.24
CA PHE A 61 6.67 -2.86 7.99
C PHE A 61 7.40 -1.52 8.13
N ARG A 62 7.11 -0.80 9.20
CA ARG A 62 7.72 0.50 9.44
C ARG A 62 9.24 0.37 9.62
N GLU A 63 9.68 -0.64 10.37
CA GLU A 63 11.09 -0.82 10.66
C GLU A 63 11.86 -1.38 9.47
N GLN A 64 11.21 -2.18 8.64
CA GLN A 64 11.84 -2.86 7.53
C GLN A 64 11.21 -2.49 6.20
N LEU A 65 10.92 -1.21 6.03
CA LEU A 65 10.22 -0.75 4.83
C LEU A 65 11.00 -1.07 3.55
N THR A 66 12.30 -0.83 3.56
CA THR A 66 13.12 -1.08 2.39
C THR A 66 13.14 -2.56 2.03
N GLU A 67 13.34 -3.42 3.03
CA GLU A 67 13.37 -4.86 2.81
C GLU A 67 12.02 -5.37 2.32
N THR A 68 10.93 -4.81 2.85
CA THR A 68 9.59 -5.19 2.44
C THR A 68 9.36 -4.81 0.98
N TRP A 69 9.79 -3.62 0.60
CA TRP A 69 9.68 -3.18 -0.79
C TRP A 69 10.53 -4.06 -1.71
N GLU A 70 11.73 -4.43 -1.27
CA GLU A 70 12.59 -5.31 -2.05
C GLU A 70 11.93 -6.66 -2.33
N ARG A 71 11.12 -7.15 -1.39
CA ARG A 71 10.38 -8.39 -1.62
C ARG A 71 9.37 -8.23 -2.75
N LEU A 72 8.76 -7.07 -2.85
CA LEU A 72 7.85 -6.80 -3.97
C LEU A 72 8.62 -6.76 -5.29
N LEU A 73 9.82 -6.18 -5.29
CA LEU A 73 10.66 -6.16 -6.48
C LEU A 73 11.08 -7.58 -6.86
N GLY A 74 11.24 -8.45 -5.90
CA GLY A 74 11.70 -9.82 -6.12
C GLY A 74 10.62 -10.80 -6.54
N GLY A 75 9.37 -10.36 -6.69
CA GLY A 75 8.33 -11.23 -7.21
C GLY A 75 7.11 -11.41 -6.31
N THR A 76 7.17 -10.95 -5.07
CA THR A 76 5.99 -10.96 -4.20
C THR A 76 5.07 -9.85 -4.65
N ASP A 77 3.81 -10.17 -4.94
CA ASP A 77 2.90 -9.15 -5.46
C ASP A 77 2.08 -8.45 -4.40
N CYS A 78 1.86 -9.09 -3.25
CA CYS A 78 0.98 -8.54 -2.24
C CYS A 78 1.46 -8.91 -0.85
N ILE A 79 1.55 -7.92 0.03
CA ILE A 79 1.88 -8.12 1.44
C ILE A 79 0.80 -7.40 2.23
N TYR A 80 0.13 -8.12 3.13
CA TYR A 80 -0.90 -7.52 3.96
C TYR A 80 -0.29 -6.98 5.24
N LEU A 81 -0.67 -5.77 5.59
CA LEU A 81 -0.20 -5.12 6.81
C LEU A 81 -1.21 -5.38 7.91
N THR A 82 -0.72 -5.79 9.08
CA THR A 82 -1.60 -6.13 10.19
C THR A 82 -1.39 -5.18 11.37
N PHE A 83 -2.47 -4.97 12.11
CA PHE A 83 -2.46 -4.19 13.34
C PHE A 83 -3.32 -4.96 14.34
N HIS A 84 -2.71 -5.32 15.49
CA HIS A 84 -3.38 -6.19 16.47
C HIS A 84 -3.87 -7.48 15.80
N LYS A 85 -3.02 -8.07 14.96
CA LYS A 85 -3.27 -9.35 14.27
C LYS A 85 -4.41 -9.31 13.26
N ARG A 86 -4.89 -8.12 12.92
CA ARG A 86 -5.91 -7.97 11.88
C ARG A 86 -5.32 -7.26 10.68
N ARG A 87 -5.67 -7.72 9.50
CA ARG A 87 -5.26 -7.05 8.28
C ARG A 87 -5.94 -5.68 8.21
N VAL A 88 -5.17 -4.64 7.94
CA VAL A 88 -5.71 -3.27 7.87
C VAL A 88 -5.45 -2.61 6.54
N ALA A 89 -4.49 -3.09 5.78
CA ALA A 89 -4.16 -2.52 4.47
C ALA A 89 -3.34 -3.54 3.70
N ALA A 90 -3.12 -3.26 2.42
CA ALA A 90 -2.27 -4.10 1.57
C ALA A 90 -1.20 -3.24 0.93
N PHE A 91 0.01 -3.76 0.87
CA PHE A 91 1.15 -3.15 0.22
C PHE A 91 1.46 -4.00 -1.01
N VAL A 92 1.25 -3.46 -2.20
CA VAL A 92 1.30 -4.25 -3.42
C VAL A 92 2.31 -3.68 -4.41
N SER A 93 2.79 -4.56 -5.27
CA SER A 93 3.78 -4.18 -6.28
C SER A 93 3.11 -3.39 -7.41
N THR A 94 3.96 -2.77 -8.24
CA THR A 94 3.46 -2.07 -9.42
C THR A 94 2.87 -3.01 -10.45
N ARG A 95 3.09 -4.33 -10.28
CA ARG A 95 2.48 -5.33 -11.16
C ARG A 95 1.02 -5.59 -10.82
N PHE A 96 0.56 -5.09 -9.67
CA PHE A 96 -0.83 -5.27 -9.25
C PHE A 96 -1.78 -4.65 -10.27
N ASN A 97 -2.83 -5.38 -10.61
CA ASN A 97 -3.78 -4.93 -11.63
C ASN A 97 -4.79 -3.96 -11.02
N LEU A 98 -4.48 -2.68 -11.07
CA LEU A 98 -5.37 -1.64 -10.53
C LEU A 98 -6.71 -1.61 -11.23
N ALA A 99 -6.82 -2.13 -12.44
CA ALA A 99 -8.08 -2.15 -13.15
C ALA A 99 -9.13 -3.01 -12.46
N LYS A 100 -8.70 -3.90 -11.56
CA LYS A 100 -9.65 -4.69 -10.76
C LYS A 100 -10.24 -3.91 -9.60
N CYS A 101 -9.66 -2.76 -9.25
CA CYS A 101 -10.17 -1.95 -8.16
C CYS A 101 -11.38 -1.20 -8.67
N LEU A 102 -12.53 -1.50 -8.09
CA LEU A 102 -13.74 -0.77 -8.44
C LEU A 102 -13.52 0.71 -8.12
N GLU A 103 -14.06 1.56 -8.98
CA GLU A 103 -13.99 3.00 -8.81
C GLU A 103 -12.58 3.58 -8.97
N TRP A 104 -11.62 2.75 -9.36
CA TRP A 104 -10.30 3.29 -9.67
C TRP A 104 -10.38 4.19 -10.88
N ARG A 105 -9.81 5.38 -10.78
CA ARG A 105 -9.72 6.32 -11.88
C ARG A 105 -8.33 6.89 -11.95
N ASN A 106 -7.78 6.93 -13.12
CA ASN A 106 -6.51 7.60 -13.34
C ASN A 106 -6.82 9.05 -13.69
N ASP A 107 -6.93 9.88 -12.68
CA ASP A 107 -7.24 11.29 -12.86
C ASP A 107 -6.03 12.03 -13.42
N ARG A 108 -6.29 12.86 -14.36
CA ARG A 108 -5.25 13.66 -14.97
C ARG A 108 -5.40 15.11 -14.62
#